data_640b5a2fcc908c674ba09289f3349692
#
_entry.id   640b5a2fcc908c674ba09289f3349692
#
_cell.length_a   1.000
_cell.length_b   1.000
_cell.length_c   1.000
_cell.angle_alpha   90.00
_cell.angle_beta   90.00
_cell.angle_gamma   90.00
#
_symmetry.space_group_name_H-M   'P 1'
#
loop_
_entity.id
_entity.type
_entity.pdbx_description
1 polymer ?
#
loop_
_entity_poly.entity_id
_entity_poly.type
_entity_poly.pdbx_seq_one_letter_code
_entity_poly.pdbx_strand_id
1 'polypeptide(L)'
;MNYYIADTHFGHHNIIKMTNRPFQCVQDMEDALIENWNRKVKENDHIYIIGDLFYQHDHIDTILSRLKGKKHLITGNHESKWLTDKYKPYFQSIQSSLEITDHNHAIFMCHYPMVSYPKQSRAYMIHGHIHNDTLFDYWCVLLKRAHILNAGVDINHFEPVTLNELITNNTVYKSQVKESYPMYLLSVRFHLNELNEVKLTKDAAYQTLTEKLNQHNITFYREGLYRCDESHLNLIQALQQKILNDDIASKLMKNFDVVHIDSQGNYSYLSYLNQEHIYIK
;
A
#
# COMPACT_ATOMS: atom_id res chain seq x y z
N MET A 1 -6.28 14.05 -22.99
CA MET A 1 -5.06 13.45 -22.41
C MET A 1 -5.46 12.25 -21.59
N ASN A 2 -4.54 11.27 -21.36
CA ASN A 2 -4.80 10.12 -20.50
C ASN A 2 -4.07 10.30 -19.17
N TYR A 3 -4.79 10.04 -18.08
CA TYR A 3 -4.26 10.05 -16.71
C TYR A 3 -4.55 8.73 -16.03
N TYR A 4 -3.71 8.38 -15.06
CA TYR A 4 -3.75 7.14 -14.29
C TYR A 4 -3.72 7.46 -12.80
N ILE A 5 -4.53 6.75 -12.01
CA ILE A 5 -4.59 6.88 -10.55
C ILE A 5 -5.11 5.57 -9.95
N ALA A 6 -4.66 5.24 -8.76
CA ALA A 6 -5.16 4.10 -7.98
C ALA A 6 -5.16 4.41 -6.48
N ASP A 7 -5.91 3.63 -5.72
CA ASP A 7 -5.83 3.58 -4.25
C ASP A 7 -6.07 4.94 -3.57
N THR A 8 -7.00 5.73 -4.08
CA THR A 8 -7.36 7.01 -3.43
C THR A 8 -7.98 6.79 -2.07
N HIS A 9 -8.80 5.72 -1.93
CA HIS A 9 -9.45 5.34 -0.67
C HIS A 9 -10.25 6.47 -0.01
N PHE A 10 -11.06 7.19 -0.78
CA PHE A 10 -11.98 8.16 -0.21
C PHE A 10 -12.82 7.53 0.92
N GLY A 11 -12.94 8.19 2.05
CA GLY A 11 -13.63 7.70 3.25
C GLY A 11 -12.80 6.79 4.17
N HIS A 12 -11.57 6.44 3.81
CA HIS A 12 -10.78 5.49 4.58
C HIS A 12 -9.90 6.17 5.64
N HIS A 13 -10.43 6.38 6.83
CA HIS A 13 -9.71 7.02 7.92
C HIS A 13 -8.36 6.35 8.25
N ASN A 14 -8.34 5.02 8.30
CA ASN A 14 -7.16 4.28 8.73
C ASN A 14 -6.03 4.26 7.69
N ILE A 15 -6.32 4.52 6.40
CA ILE A 15 -5.30 4.51 5.35
C ILE A 15 -4.19 5.53 5.60
N ILE A 16 -4.52 6.64 6.26
CA ILE A 16 -3.57 7.71 6.61
C ILE A 16 -2.43 7.15 7.45
N LYS A 17 -2.76 6.36 8.47
CA LYS A 17 -1.74 5.71 9.32
C LYS A 17 -1.09 4.51 8.63
N MET A 18 -1.88 3.69 7.91
CA MET A 18 -1.39 2.44 7.29
C MET A 18 -0.30 2.68 6.26
N THR A 19 -0.43 3.76 5.48
CA THR A 19 0.52 4.10 4.40
C THR A 19 1.34 5.37 4.70
N ASN A 20 1.21 5.90 5.93
CA ASN A 20 1.90 7.10 6.40
C ASN A 20 1.62 8.32 5.50
N ARG A 21 0.33 8.57 5.15
CA ARG A 21 -0.07 9.73 4.34
C ARG A 21 0.11 11.03 5.15
N PRO A 22 0.53 12.13 4.52
CA PRO A 22 0.83 13.40 5.20
C PRO A 22 -0.45 14.24 5.49
N PHE A 23 -1.51 13.59 5.98
CA PHE A 23 -2.78 14.24 6.28
C PHE A 23 -3.15 14.05 7.76
N GLN A 24 -3.81 15.05 8.35
CA GLN A 24 -4.23 14.99 9.75
C GLN A 24 -5.54 14.20 9.93
N CYS A 25 -6.44 14.31 8.96
CA CYS A 25 -7.72 13.63 8.96
C CYS A 25 -8.16 13.23 7.55
N VAL A 26 -9.24 12.43 7.47
CA VAL A 26 -9.79 11.97 6.19
C VAL A 26 -10.29 13.13 5.32
N GLN A 27 -10.86 14.17 5.93
CA GLN A 27 -11.37 15.33 5.19
C GLN A 27 -10.22 16.10 4.50
N ASP A 28 -9.11 16.33 5.21
CA ASP A 28 -7.92 16.99 4.64
C ASP A 28 -7.36 16.18 3.45
N MET A 29 -7.35 14.84 3.59
CA MET A 29 -6.94 13.94 2.52
C MET A 29 -7.85 14.03 1.30
N GLU A 30 -9.16 14.00 1.50
CA GLU A 30 -10.16 14.07 0.43
C GLU A 30 -10.10 15.40 -0.33
N ASP A 31 -10.04 16.51 0.39
CA ASP A 31 -9.96 17.83 -0.21
C ASP A 31 -8.67 17.99 -1.03
N ALA A 32 -7.54 17.52 -0.52
CA ALA A 32 -6.27 17.53 -1.24
C ALA A 32 -6.32 16.63 -2.50
N LEU A 33 -6.88 15.44 -2.41
CA LEU A 33 -7.04 14.53 -3.55
C LEU A 33 -7.93 15.12 -4.63
N ILE A 34 -9.05 15.75 -4.28
CA ILE A 34 -9.97 16.39 -5.24
C ILE A 34 -9.31 17.61 -5.87
N GLU A 35 -8.64 18.44 -5.10
CA GLU A 35 -7.92 19.62 -5.61
C GLU A 35 -6.83 19.21 -6.60
N ASN A 36 -5.97 18.26 -6.21
CA ASN A 36 -4.90 17.74 -7.05
C ASN A 36 -5.43 17.11 -8.35
N TRP A 37 -6.52 16.33 -8.25
CA TRP A 37 -7.19 15.77 -9.41
C TRP A 37 -7.66 16.85 -10.36
N ASN A 38 -8.43 17.82 -9.87
CA ASN A 38 -9.06 18.86 -10.69
C ASN A 38 -8.10 19.91 -11.21
N ARG A 39 -6.92 20.05 -10.61
CA ARG A 39 -5.82 20.88 -11.11
C ARG A 39 -5.26 20.32 -12.42
N LYS A 40 -5.13 18.98 -12.54
CA LYS A 40 -4.52 18.30 -13.69
C LYS A 40 -5.53 17.88 -14.73
N VAL A 41 -6.62 17.23 -14.32
CA VAL A 41 -7.61 16.63 -15.21
C VAL A 41 -8.66 17.66 -15.63
N LYS A 42 -8.92 17.75 -16.94
CA LYS A 42 -9.96 18.58 -17.56
C LYS A 42 -11.14 17.72 -17.99
N GLU A 43 -12.30 18.36 -18.26
CA GLU A 43 -13.56 17.67 -18.58
C GLU A 43 -13.46 16.65 -19.74
N ASN A 44 -12.64 16.95 -20.75
CA ASN A 44 -12.48 16.10 -21.92
C ASN A 44 -11.33 15.08 -21.82
N ASP A 45 -10.55 15.10 -20.74
CA ASP A 45 -9.49 14.14 -20.52
C ASP A 45 -10.06 12.78 -20.10
N HIS A 46 -9.31 11.71 -20.37
CA HIS A 46 -9.61 10.37 -19.88
C HIS A 46 -8.81 10.11 -18.60
N ILE A 47 -9.50 9.61 -17.60
CA ILE A 47 -8.87 9.19 -16.35
C ILE A 47 -9.16 7.72 -16.07
N TYR A 48 -8.10 6.92 -15.97
CA TYR A 48 -8.13 5.51 -15.65
C TYR A 48 -7.88 5.34 -14.16
N ILE A 49 -8.92 4.89 -13.46
CA ILE A 49 -8.93 4.64 -12.02
C ILE A 49 -8.67 3.15 -11.84
N ILE A 50 -7.48 2.79 -11.34
CA ILE A 50 -7.04 1.41 -11.26
C ILE A 50 -7.35 0.86 -9.85
N GLY A 51 -8.62 0.89 -9.48
CA GLY A 51 -9.22 0.30 -8.29
C GLY A 51 -9.07 1.11 -7.01
N ASP A 52 -9.85 0.69 -6.04
CA ASP A 52 -9.87 1.18 -4.66
C ASP A 52 -10.09 2.70 -4.57
N LEU A 53 -11.11 3.18 -5.34
CA LEU A 53 -11.47 4.60 -5.35
C LEU A 53 -12.08 5.02 -4.01
N PHE A 54 -13.02 4.22 -3.47
CA PHE A 54 -13.65 4.45 -2.18
C PHE A 54 -13.46 3.25 -1.25
N TYR A 55 -13.45 3.51 0.05
CA TYR A 55 -13.54 2.45 1.07
C TYR A 55 -14.96 2.35 1.61
N GLN A 56 -15.34 3.21 2.56
CA GLN A 56 -16.70 3.39 3.08
C GLN A 56 -16.98 4.87 3.11
N HIS A 57 -18.01 5.33 2.38
CA HIS A 57 -18.29 6.76 2.24
C HIS A 57 -19.78 7.03 2.07
N ASP A 58 -20.31 7.94 2.88
CA ASP A 58 -21.74 8.27 2.86
C ASP A 58 -22.10 9.23 1.72
N HIS A 59 -21.13 9.96 1.16
CA HIS A 59 -21.33 11.03 0.17
C HIS A 59 -20.60 10.77 -1.16
N ILE A 60 -20.67 9.54 -1.69
CA ILE A 60 -20.00 9.13 -2.94
C ILE A 60 -20.41 10.02 -4.12
N ASP A 61 -21.72 10.35 -4.25
CA ASP A 61 -22.23 11.25 -5.30
C ASP A 61 -21.53 12.61 -5.28
N THR A 62 -21.37 13.18 -4.10
CA THR A 62 -20.74 14.49 -3.90
C THR A 62 -19.30 14.49 -4.40
N ILE A 63 -18.54 13.44 -4.11
CA ILE A 63 -17.16 13.32 -4.59
C ILE A 63 -17.13 13.07 -6.09
N LEU A 64 -17.88 12.07 -6.60
CA LEU A 64 -17.88 11.71 -8.01
C LEU A 64 -18.27 12.88 -8.92
N SER A 65 -19.23 13.71 -8.48
CA SER A 65 -19.67 14.90 -9.23
C SER A 65 -18.62 16.03 -9.26
N ARG A 66 -17.73 16.09 -8.26
CA ARG A 66 -16.63 17.08 -8.21
C ARG A 66 -15.41 16.68 -9.04
N LEU A 67 -15.23 15.38 -9.31
CA LEU A 67 -14.06 14.88 -10.04
C LEU A 67 -14.26 15.05 -11.54
N LYS A 68 -13.36 15.83 -12.19
CA LYS A 68 -13.38 16.09 -13.64
C LYS A 68 -12.91 14.88 -14.45
N GLY A 69 -13.22 14.92 -15.74
CA GLY A 69 -12.76 13.97 -16.76
C GLY A 69 -13.68 12.79 -17.01
N LYS A 70 -13.42 12.10 -18.10
CA LYS A 70 -14.11 10.86 -18.53
C LYS A 70 -13.51 9.68 -17.77
N LYS A 71 -14.21 9.21 -16.76
CA LYS A 71 -13.74 8.22 -15.81
C LYS A 71 -13.88 6.80 -16.34
N HIS A 72 -12.82 6.02 -16.31
CA HIS A 72 -12.76 4.59 -16.61
C HIS A 72 -12.33 3.86 -15.35
N LEU A 73 -13.17 2.97 -14.83
CA LEU A 73 -12.90 2.25 -13.59
C LEU A 73 -12.42 0.82 -13.88
N ILE A 74 -11.25 0.49 -13.39
CA ILE A 74 -10.75 -0.86 -13.24
C ILE A 74 -11.05 -1.27 -11.80
N THR A 75 -11.85 -2.30 -11.57
CA THR A 75 -12.32 -2.67 -10.24
C THR A 75 -11.20 -3.30 -9.40
N GLY A 76 -11.06 -2.85 -8.15
CA GLY A 76 -10.20 -3.43 -7.13
C GLY A 76 -10.98 -4.28 -6.12
N ASN A 77 -10.42 -4.49 -4.94
CA ASN A 77 -11.05 -5.31 -3.90
C ASN A 77 -12.08 -4.55 -3.04
N HIS A 78 -12.12 -3.23 -3.12
CA HIS A 78 -13.07 -2.42 -2.37
C HIS A 78 -14.32 -2.03 -3.17
N GLU A 79 -14.30 -2.09 -4.50
CA GLU A 79 -15.40 -1.67 -5.35
C GLU A 79 -16.71 -2.41 -5.08
N SER A 80 -16.66 -3.69 -4.73
CA SER A 80 -17.86 -4.48 -4.40
C SER A 80 -18.65 -3.97 -3.20
N LYS A 81 -18.04 -3.13 -2.35
CA LYS A 81 -18.66 -2.58 -1.13
C LYS A 81 -19.48 -1.32 -1.38
N TRP A 82 -19.15 -0.58 -2.44
CA TRP A 82 -19.78 0.73 -2.71
C TRP A 82 -20.36 0.87 -4.12
N LEU A 83 -19.81 0.17 -5.13
CA LEU A 83 -20.19 0.31 -6.53
C LEU A 83 -21.55 -0.35 -6.80
N THR A 84 -22.61 0.44 -6.74
CA THR A 84 -23.98 0.04 -7.06
C THR A 84 -24.40 0.60 -8.41
N ASP A 85 -25.57 0.19 -8.92
CA ASP A 85 -26.13 0.70 -10.19
C ASP A 85 -26.31 2.21 -10.17
N LYS A 86 -26.52 2.81 -9.00
CA LYS A 86 -26.62 4.26 -8.80
C LYS A 86 -25.37 5.01 -9.27
N TYR A 87 -24.18 4.43 -9.04
CA TYR A 87 -22.92 5.11 -9.30
C TYR A 87 -22.28 4.78 -10.65
N LYS A 88 -22.75 3.71 -11.32
CA LYS A 88 -22.24 3.32 -12.64
C LYS A 88 -22.31 4.42 -13.71
N PRO A 89 -23.36 5.28 -13.75
CA PRO A 89 -23.43 6.37 -14.73
C PRO A 89 -22.31 7.40 -14.68
N TYR A 90 -21.55 7.50 -13.58
CA TYR A 90 -20.39 8.39 -13.48
C TYR A 90 -19.19 7.90 -14.30
N PHE A 91 -19.20 6.63 -14.77
CA PHE A 91 -18.08 6.01 -15.46
C PHE A 91 -18.41 5.72 -16.93
N GLN A 92 -17.44 5.99 -17.82
CA GLN A 92 -17.52 5.62 -19.24
C GLN A 92 -17.37 4.10 -19.44
N SER A 93 -16.59 3.46 -18.58
CA SER A 93 -16.44 1.99 -18.57
C SER A 93 -16.10 1.51 -17.17
N ILE A 94 -16.50 0.26 -16.86
CA ILE A 94 -16.20 -0.44 -15.62
C ILE A 94 -15.80 -1.86 -16.00
N GLN A 95 -14.55 -2.25 -15.67
CA GLN A 95 -13.99 -3.55 -16.04
C GLN A 95 -13.01 -4.03 -14.95
N SER A 96 -12.72 -5.32 -14.88
CA SER A 96 -11.69 -5.86 -13.97
C SER A 96 -10.26 -5.69 -14.51
N SER A 97 -10.13 -5.54 -15.82
CA SER A 97 -8.88 -5.24 -16.51
C SER A 97 -9.15 -4.54 -17.83
N LEU A 98 -8.20 -3.78 -18.34
CA LEU A 98 -8.37 -3.03 -19.59
C LEU A 98 -7.06 -2.95 -20.36
N GLU A 99 -7.13 -3.17 -21.68
CA GLU A 99 -6.04 -2.89 -22.60
C GLU A 99 -6.32 -1.61 -23.40
N ILE A 100 -5.34 -0.74 -23.50
CA ILE A 100 -5.38 0.45 -24.35
C ILE A 100 -4.06 0.67 -25.07
N THR A 101 -4.04 1.66 -25.95
CA THR A 101 -2.80 2.26 -26.47
C THR A 101 -2.74 3.73 -26.05
N ASP A 102 -1.63 4.14 -25.44
CA ASP A 102 -1.34 5.52 -25.09
C ASP A 102 0.03 5.92 -25.63
N HIS A 103 0.10 7.00 -26.43
CA HIS A 103 1.32 7.49 -27.09
C HIS A 103 2.18 6.37 -27.72
N ASN A 104 1.56 5.47 -28.47
CA ASN A 104 2.19 4.29 -29.11
C ASN A 104 2.66 3.18 -28.14
N HIS A 105 2.42 3.30 -26.84
CA HIS A 105 2.68 2.24 -25.87
C HIS A 105 1.43 1.39 -25.66
N ALA A 106 1.57 0.08 -25.75
CA ALA A 106 0.54 -0.84 -25.28
C ALA A 106 0.50 -0.79 -23.74
N ILE A 107 -0.68 -0.71 -23.18
CA ILE A 107 -0.91 -0.65 -21.74
C ILE A 107 -1.93 -1.70 -21.35
N PHE A 108 -1.61 -2.48 -20.34
CA PHE A 108 -2.52 -3.37 -19.66
C PHE A 108 -2.73 -2.88 -18.23
N MET A 109 -3.98 -2.73 -17.81
CA MET A 109 -4.35 -2.26 -16.47
C MET A 109 -5.12 -3.34 -15.72
N CYS A 110 -4.73 -3.59 -14.48
CA CYS A 110 -5.44 -4.42 -13.51
C CYS A 110 -5.10 -3.90 -12.12
N HIS A 111 -6.04 -3.93 -11.18
CA HIS A 111 -5.79 -3.44 -9.83
C HIS A 111 -4.64 -4.18 -9.14
N TYR A 112 -4.58 -5.50 -9.28
CA TYR A 112 -3.50 -6.30 -8.71
C TYR A 112 -2.25 -6.29 -9.59
N PRO A 113 -1.03 -6.23 -9.04
CA PRO A 113 0.20 -6.39 -9.81
C PRO A 113 0.27 -7.80 -10.42
N MET A 114 0.51 -7.87 -11.72
CA MET A 114 0.63 -9.14 -12.45
C MET A 114 2.03 -9.32 -12.99
N VAL A 115 2.63 -10.48 -12.73
CA VAL A 115 3.97 -10.84 -13.23
C VAL A 115 3.90 -11.30 -14.70
N SER A 116 2.75 -11.88 -15.09
CA SER A 116 2.46 -12.30 -16.46
C SER A 116 1.16 -11.64 -16.91
N TYR A 117 1.20 -10.91 -18.02
CA TYR A 117 0.08 -10.15 -18.57
C TYR A 117 0.17 -10.06 -20.10
N PRO A 118 -0.91 -9.71 -20.80
CA PRO A 118 -0.92 -9.59 -22.25
C PRO A 118 0.18 -8.67 -22.79
N LYS A 119 0.88 -9.11 -23.84
CA LYS A 119 1.92 -8.32 -24.53
C LYS A 119 3.07 -7.85 -23.62
N GLN A 120 3.38 -8.58 -22.54
CA GLN A 120 4.37 -8.16 -21.51
C GLN A 120 5.77 -7.82 -22.03
N SER A 121 6.14 -8.30 -23.23
CA SER A 121 7.43 -7.97 -23.88
C SER A 121 7.50 -6.51 -24.37
N ARG A 122 6.36 -5.82 -24.51
CA ARG A 122 6.26 -4.47 -25.08
C ARG A 122 5.22 -3.57 -24.40
N ALA A 123 4.38 -4.12 -23.53
CA ALA A 123 3.32 -3.38 -22.83
C ALA A 123 3.78 -2.97 -21.43
N TYR A 124 3.30 -1.82 -20.98
CA TYR A 124 3.31 -1.48 -19.56
C TYR A 124 2.16 -2.14 -18.84
N MET A 125 2.43 -2.70 -17.67
CA MET A 125 1.43 -3.14 -16.70
C MET A 125 1.24 -2.03 -15.68
N ILE A 126 0.02 -1.48 -15.56
CA ILE A 126 -0.31 -0.47 -14.56
C ILE A 126 -1.24 -1.09 -13.51
N HIS A 127 -0.87 -0.96 -12.24
CA HIS A 127 -1.58 -1.54 -11.11
C HIS A 127 -1.71 -0.56 -9.94
N GLY A 128 -2.50 -0.93 -8.95
CA GLY A 128 -2.61 -0.35 -7.62
C GLY A 128 -2.33 -1.37 -6.54
N HIS A 129 -3.18 -1.41 -5.51
CA HIS A 129 -3.30 -2.40 -4.45
C HIS A 129 -2.19 -2.41 -3.41
N ILE A 130 -0.95 -2.30 -3.80
CA ILE A 130 0.20 -2.44 -2.87
C ILE A 130 0.59 -1.13 -2.19
N HIS A 131 -0.06 -0.01 -2.57
CA HIS A 131 0.28 1.31 -2.02
C HIS A 131 1.78 1.61 -2.14
N ASN A 132 2.39 2.07 -1.05
CA ASN A 132 3.84 2.21 -0.88
C ASN A 132 4.47 1.03 -0.13
N ASP A 133 3.78 -0.12 -0.06
CA ASP A 133 4.30 -1.29 0.63
C ASP A 133 5.31 -2.05 -0.23
N THR A 134 6.49 -2.29 0.34
CA THR A 134 7.62 -2.99 -0.29
C THR A 134 7.96 -4.31 0.41
N LEU A 135 7.09 -4.76 1.33
CA LEU A 135 7.35 -5.92 2.18
C LEU A 135 6.57 -7.17 1.77
N PHE A 136 6.09 -7.19 0.54
CA PHE A 136 5.58 -8.42 -0.06
C PHE A 136 6.74 -9.28 -0.56
N ASP A 137 6.64 -10.57 -0.43
CA ASP A 137 7.64 -11.55 -0.91
C ASP A 137 7.91 -11.45 -2.42
N TYR A 138 6.92 -11.01 -3.19
CA TYR A 138 7.03 -10.76 -4.63
C TYR A 138 7.57 -9.36 -4.99
N TRP A 139 7.84 -8.48 -4.01
CA TRP A 139 8.32 -7.12 -4.29
C TRP A 139 9.63 -7.11 -5.07
N CYS A 140 10.55 -8.03 -4.78
CA CYS A 140 11.80 -8.16 -5.51
C CYS A 140 11.61 -8.39 -7.03
N VAL A 141 10.49 -9.00 -7.42
CA VAL A 141 10.13 -9.19 -8.84
C VAL A 141 9.63 -7.88 -9.43
N LEU A 142 8.76 -7.14 -8.72
CA LEU A 142 8.26 -5.84 -9.17
C LEU A 142 9.38 -4.80 -9.27
N LEU A 143 10.32 -4.81 -8.32
CA LEU A 143 11.48 -3.93 -8.30
C LEU A 143 12.34 -4.06 -9.56
N LYS A 144 12.53 -5.29 -10.05
CA LYS A 144 13.35 -5.61 -11.24
C LYS A 144 12.62 -5.38 -12.58
N ARG A 145 11.32 -5.11 -12.57
CA ARG A 145 10.48 -4.96 -13.78
C ARG A 145 10.16 -3.50 -14.06
N ALA A 146 10.91 -2.86 -14.97
CA ALA A 146 10.70 -1.46 -15.34
C ALA A 146 9.32 -1.19 -15.96
N HIS A 147 8.72 -2.17 -16.63
CA HIS A 147 7.41 -2.03 -17.29
C HIS A 147 6.20 -2.34 -16.37
N ILE A 148 6.42 -2.67 -15.11
CA ILE A 148 5.35 -2.81 -14.12
C ILE A 148 5.32 -1.54 -13.27
N LEU A 149 4.23 -0.78 -13.37
CA LEU A 149 4.07 0.57 -12.83
C LEU A 149 2.94 0.61 -11.80
N ASN A 150 3.21 1.14 -10.63
CA ASN A 150 2.22 1.37 -9.59
C ASN A 150 1.61 2.77 -9.73
N ALA A 151 0.29 2.85 -9.95
CA ALA A 151 -0.47 4.09 -10.06
C ALA A 151 -1.04 4.57 -8.71
N GLY A 152 -0.74 3.89 -7.61
CA GLY A 152 -1.19 4.27 -6.27
C GLY A 152 -0.76 5.69 -5.91
N VAL A 153 -1.69 6.45 -5.33
CA VAL A 153 -1.47 7.86 -4.97
C VAL A 153 -0.30 8.05 -4.00
N ASP A 154 -0.01 7.04 -3.19
CA ASP A 154 1.04 7.05 -2.15
C ASP A 154 2.45 7.26 -2.71
N ILE A 155 2.68 6.91 -3.98
CA ILE A 155 3.96 7.10 -4.68
C ILE A 155 3.87 8.09 -5.85
N ASN A 156 2.67 8.64 -6.09
CA ASN A 156 2.39 9.56 -7.19
C ASN A 156 1.89 10.93 -6.68
N HIS A 157 2.41 11.40 -5.55
CA HIS A 157 2.16 12.74 -4.99
C HIS A 157 0.68 13.07 -4.75
N PHE A 158 -0.16 12.06 -4.50
CA PHE A 158 -1.60 12.20 -4.29
C PHE A 158 -2.34 12.88 -5.45
N GLU A 159 -1.90 12.66 -6.69
CA GLU A 159 -2.50 13.25 -7.88
C GLU A 159 -2.58 12.24 -9.05
N PRO A 160 -3.50 12.45 -10.01
CA PRO A 160 -3.49 11.75 -11.29
C PRO A 160 -2.23 12.06 -12.08
N VAL A 161 -1.65 11.05 -12.71
CA VAL A 161 -0.39 11.19 -13.47
C VAL A 161 -0.56 10.72 -14.91
N THR A 162 0.15 11.37 -15.84
CA THR A 162 0.30 10.90 -17.22
C THR A 162 1.21 9.67 -17.26
N LEU A 163 1.26 8.95 -18.39
CA LEU A 163 2.14 7.79 -18.53
C LEU A 163 3.62 8.15 -18.28
N ASN A 164 4.07 9.28 -18.78
CA ASN A 164 5.46 9.72 -18.61
C ASN A 164 5.78 10.05 -17.14
N GLU A 165 4.87 10.75 -16.46
CA GLU A 165 5.02 11.01 -15.01
C GLU A 165 5.01 9.72 -14.23
N LEU A 166 4.11 8.78 -14.56
CA LEU A 166 4.01 7.47 -13.91
C LEU A 166 5.31 6.66 -14.04
N ILE A 167 5.90 6.63 -15.24
CA ILE A 167 7.20 5.97 -15.49
C ILE A 167 8.29 6.62 -14.63
N THR A 168 8.35 7.95 -14.62
CA THR A 168 9.35 8.72 -13.87
C THR A 168 9.21 8.47 -12.37
N ASN A 169 8.00 8.61 -11.81
CA ASN A 169 7.74 8.43 -10.39
C ASN A 169 8.09 7.01 -9.92
N ASN A 170 7.69 5.99 -10.70
CA ASN A 170 8.02 4.60 -10.39
C ASN A 170 9.54 4.33 -10.46
N THR A 171 10.24 4.93 -11.41
CA THR A 171 11.69 4.81 -11.53
C THR A 171 12.39 5.40 -10.30
N VAL A 172 12.00 6.61 -9.92
CA VAL A 172 12.54 7.29 -8.73
C VAL A 172 12.23 6.50 -7.47
N TYR A 173 10.97 6.09 -7.27
CA TYR A 173 10.54 5.32 -6.11
C TYR A 173 11.33 4.00 -5.97
N LYS A 174 11.42 3.22 -7.05
CA LYS A 174 12.16 1.95 -7.06
C LYS A 174 13.65 2.15 -6.77
N SER A 175 14.26 3.24 -7.26
CA SER A 175 15.65 3.58 -6.98
C SER A 175 15.85 3.90 -5.49
N GLN A 176 15.01 4.77 -4.93
CA GLN A 176 15.07 5.13 -3.50
C GLN A 176 14.88 3.93 -2.58
N VAL A 177 13.94 3.03 -2.91
CA VAL A 177 13.75 1.79 -2.16
C VAL A 177 14.98 0.91 -2.24
N LYS A 178 15.57 0.76 -3.43
CA LYS A 178 16.78 -0.04 -3.64
C LYS A 178 17.99 0.52 -2.87
N GLU A 179 18.13 1.84 -2.80
CA GLU A 179 19.19 2.50 -2.03
C GLU A 179 19.05 2.28 -0.52
N SER A 180 17.84 1.98 -0.04
CA SER A 180 17.61 1.66 1.36
C SER A 180 18.04 0.23 1.75
N TYR A 181 18.42 -0.62 0.80
CA TYR A 181 18.83 -2.00 1.01
C TYR A 181 20.35 -2.14 1.19
N PRO A 182 20.85 -3.13 1.94
CA PRO A 182 20.07 -4.10 2.72
C PRO A 182 19.41 -3.45 3.95
N MET A 183 18.32 -4.04 4.44
CA MET A 183 17.69 -3.58 5.68
C MET A 183 17.20 -4.75 6.53
N TYR A 184 17.15 -4.50 7.84
CA TYR A 184 16.57 -5.41 8.82
C TYR A 184 15.32 -4.76 9.40
N LEU A 185 14.26 -5.52 9.50
CA LEU A 185 12.98 -5.07 10.04
C LEU A 185 12.50 -6.05 11.12
N LEU A 186 12.07 -5.49 12.23
CA LEU A 186 11.28 -6.21 13.21
C LEU A 186 9.80 -6.06 12.85
N SER A 187 9.16 -7.17 12.51
CA SER A 187 7.72 -7.24 12.21
C SER A 187 6.97 -7.65 13.47
N VAL A 188 6.02 -6.85 13.90
CA VAL A 188 5.21 -7.10 15.09
C VAL A 188 3.73 -7.03 14.75
N ARG A 189 2.97 -8.04 15.17
CA ARG A 189 1.50 -8.04 15.08
C ARG A 189 0.90 -8.55 16.38
N PHE A 190 -0.26 -8.00 16.72
CA PHE A 190 -1.06 -8.43 17.87
C PHE A 190 -2.29 -9.20 17.44
N HIS A 191 -2.78 -10.11 18.29
CA HIS A 191 -4.10 -10.69 18.18
C HIS A 191 -5.14 -9.69 18.69
N LEU A 192 -5.95 -9.11 17.80
CA LEU A 192 -6.89 -8.04 18.16
C LEU A 192 -7.95 -8.47 19.17
N ASN A 193 -8.44 -9.70 19.08
CA ASN A 193 -9.41 -10.23 20.03
C ASN A 193 -8.83 -10.31 21.44
N GLU A 194 -7.61 -10.81 21.57
CA GLU A 194 -6.89 -10.93 22.84
C GLU A 194 -6.60 -9.56 23.47
N LEU A 195 -6.25 -8.55 22.63
CA LEU A 195 -6.10 -7.16 23.13
C LEU A 195 -7.40 -6.64 23.75
N ASN A 196 -8.54 -6.93 23.13
CA ASN A 196 -9.84 -6.51 23.64
C ASN A 196 -10.17 -7.16 24.99
N GLU A 197 -9.82 -8.42 25.19
CA GLU A 197 -10.00 -9.14 26.46
C GLU A 197 -9.25 -8.47 27.63
N VAL A 198 -8.04 -7.97 27.36
CA VAL A 198 -7.25 -7.22 28.35
C VAL A 198 -7.55 -5.71 28.37
N LYS A 199 -8.59 -5.28 27.66
CA LYS A 199 -9.03 -3.87 27.56
C LYS A 199 -7.93 -2.92 27.04
N LEU A 200 -7.05 -3.42 26.17
CA LEU A 200 -6.00 -2.64 25.53
C LEU A 200 -6.37 -2.37 24.07
N THR A 201 -6.36 -1.11 23.66
CA THR A 201 -6.59 -0.75 22.27
C THR A 201 -5.35 -1.08 21.42
N LYS A 202 -5.54 -1.35 20.14
CA LYS A 202 -4.45 -1.58 19.19
C LYS A 202 -3.44 -0.43 19.18
N ASP A 203 -3.92 0.81 19.13
CA ASP A 203 -3.07 2.01 19.13
C ASP A 203 -2.23 2.12 20.41
N ALA A 204 -2.81 1.88 21.57
CA ALA A 204 -2.10 1.92 22.84
C ALA A 204 -1.03 0.80 22.92
N ALA A 205 -1.32 -0.40 22.39
CA ALA A 205 -0.37 -1.50 22.35
C ALA A 205 0.86 -1.14 21.48
N TYR A 206 0.63 -0.61 20.27
CA TYR A 206 1.73 -0.19 19.39
C TYR A 206 2.49 1.02 19.92
N GLN A 207 1.82 1.98 20.56
CA GLN A 207 2.49 3.12 21.20
C GLN A 207 3.43 2.65 22.31
N THR A 208 2.94 1.81 23.22
CA THR A 208 3.76 1.27 24.32
C THR A 208 4.96 0.48 23.79
N LEU A 209 4.75 -0.33 22.74
CA LEU A 209 5.83 -1.09 22.12
C LEU A 209 6.87 -0.15 21.49
N THR A 210 6.44 0.87 20.75
CA THR A 210 7.31 1.84 20.11
C THR A 210 8.21 2.55 21.12
N GLU A 211 7.64 3.00 22.25
CA GLU A 211 8.39 3.64 23.32
C GLU A 211 9.48 2.72 23.90
N LYS A 212 9.17 1.42 24.07
CA LYS A 212 10.13 0.43 24.55
C LYS A 212 11.22 0.11 23.51
N LEU A 213 10.86 -0.06 22.26
CA LEU A 213 11.80 -0.38 21.18
C LEU A 213 12.78 0.78 20.93
N ASN A 214 12.30 2.03 21.01
CA ASN A 214 13.15 3.21 20.87
C ASN A 214 14.26 3.28 21.92
N GLN A 215 14.06 2.76 23.14
CA GLN A 215 15.09 2.67 24.17
C GLN A 215 16.28 1.78 23.75
N HIS A 216 16.07 0.94 22.76
CA HIS A 216 17.08 0.04 22.18
C HIS A 216 17.52 0.45 20.78
N ASN A 217 17.23 1.68 20.35
CA ASN A 217 17.50 2.18 18.99
C ASN A 217 16.81 1.40 17.85
N ILE A 218 15.75 0.64 18.17
CA ILE A 218 14.86 0.01 17.18
C ILE A 218 13.77 1.02 16.88
N THR A 219 13.82 1.64 15.70
CA THR A 219 13.02 2.82 15.38
C THR A 219 11.76 2.47 14.59
N PHE A 220 10.71 3.23 14.84
CA PHE A 220 9.46 3.07 14.07
C PHE A 220 9.69 3.30 12.57
N TYR A 221 9.20 2.37 11.76
CA TYR A 221 9.21 2.48 10.29
C TYR A 221 7.80 2.75 9.76
N ARG A 222 6.84 1.90 10.14
CA ARG A 222 5.40 2.05 9.96
C ARG A 222 4.66 1.14 10.93
N GLU A 223 3.33 1.17 10.99
CA GLU A 223 2.56 0.36 11.92
C GLU A 223 2.94 -1.13 11.84
N GLY A 224 3.37 -1.66 12.94
CA GLY A 224 3.80 -3.06 13.06
C GLY A 224 5.18 -3.38 12.47
N LEU A 225 5.94 -2.37 12.03
CA LEU A 225 7.27 -2.54 11.47
C LEU A 225 8.25 -1.52 12.05
N TYR A 226 9.40 -2.02 12.45
CA TYR A 226 10.46 -1.24 13.08
C TYR A 226 11.78 -1.53 12.40
N ARG A 227 12.57 -0.49 12.13
CA ARG A 227 13.95 -0.65 11.65
C ARG A 227 14.85 -1.13 12.78
N CYS A 228 15.58 -2.17 12.50
CA CYS A 228 16.65 -2.69 13.33
C CYS A 228 17.90 -2.92 12.47
N ASP A 229 18.95 -3.42 13.05
CA ASP A 229 20.16 -3.87 12.37
C ASP A 229 20.61 -5.23 12.93
N GLU A 230 21.67 -5.78 12.37
CA GLU A 230 22.17 -7.10 12.73
C GLU A 230 22.57 -7.18 14.24
N SER A 231 23.02 -6.07 14.83
CA SER A 231 23.38 -6.03 16.25
C SER A 231 22.20 -6.24 17.20
N HIS A 232 20.98 -6.00 16.74
CA HIS A 232 19.76 -6.19 17.52
C HIS A 232 19.26 -7.65 17.54
N LEU A 233 19.79 -8.54 16.69
CA LEU A 233 19.27 -9.92 16.55
C LEU A 233 19.26 -10.68 17.88
N ASN A 234 20.35 -10.64 18.65
CA ASN A 234 20.42 -11.32 19.95
C ASN A 234 19.41 -10.78 20.95
N LEU A 235 19.21 -9.45 21.00
CA LEU A 235 18.20 -8.81 21.84
C LEU A 235 16.80 -9.27 21.46
N ILE A 236 16.49 -9.26 20.15
CA ILE A 236 15.17 -9.63 19.64
C ILE A 236 14.88 -11.11 19.93
N GLN A 237 15.86 -12.00 19.74
CA GLN A 237 15.72 -13.42 20.10
C GLN A 237 15.47 -13.63 21.60
N ALA A 238 16.19 -12.89 22.46
CA ALA A 238 15.95 -12.92 23.89
C ALA A 238 14.54 -12.43 24.27
N LEU A 239 14.04 -11.41 23.58
CA LEU A 239 12.66 -10.92 23.76
C LEU A 239 11.63 -11.95 23.27
N GLN A 240 11.87 -12.62 22.16
CA GLN A 240 11.03 -13.71 21.67
C GLN A 240 10.89 -14.83 22.71
N GLN A 241 11.99 -15.25 23.33
CA GLN A 241 11.95 -16.27 24.40
C GLN A 241 11.16 -15.78 25.62
N LYS A 242 11.29 -14.52 26.00
CA LYS A 242 10.49 -13.95 27.11
C LYS A 242 8.99 -13.94 26.76
N ILE A 243 8.62 -13.56 25.54
CA ILE A 243 7.24 -13.55 25.06
C ILE A 243 6.66 -14.98 25.12
N LEU A 244 7.40 -15.97 24.61
CA LEU A 244 6.95 -17.38 24.60
C LEU A 244 6.77 -17.96 26.00
N ASN A 245 7.56 -17.50 26.98
CA ASN A 245 7.48 -17.95 28.37
C ASN A 245 6.49 -17.15 29.23
N ASP A 246 5.82 -16.13 28.68
CA ASP A 246 4.82 -15.34 29.37
C ASP A 246 3.43 -15.69 28.87
N ASP A 247 2.57 -16.20 29.73
CA ASP A 247 1.22 -16.68 29.39
C ASP A 247 0.32 -15.61 28.77
N ILE A 248 0.53 -14.34 29.11
CA ILE A 248 -0.24 -13.22 28.58
C ILE A 248 0.38 -12.74 27.28
N ALA A 249 1.69 -12.47 27.26
CA ALA A 249 2.37 -11.95 26.09
C ALA A 249 2.31 -12.92 24.91
N SER A 250 2.43 -14.23 25.14
CA SER A 250 2.33 -15.25 24.09
C SER A 250 0.97 -15.29 23.42
N LYS A 251 -0.11 -15.00 24.14
CA LYS A 251 -1.46 -14.88 23.59
C LYS A 251 -1.70 -13.57 22.85
N LEU A 252 -1.11 -12.47 23.32
CA LEU A 252 -1.29 -11.14 22.70
C LEU A 252 -0.50 -10.96 21.40
N MET A 253 0.71 -11.58 21.34
CA MET A 253 1.61 -11.43 20.20
C MET A 253 1.32 -12.46 19.12
N LYS A 254 0.90 -12.00 17.94
CA LYS A 254 0.76 -12.84 16.75
C LYS A 254 2.10 -13.08 16.05
N ASN A 255 2.87 -12.01 15.83
CA ASN A 255 4.19 -12.03 15.20
C ASN A 255 5.15 -11.14 15.98
N PHE A 256 6.41 -11.56 16.08
CA PHE A 256 7.54 -10.77 16.55
C PHE A 256 8.79 -11.31 15.83
N ASP A 257 8.89 -11.00 14.52
CA ASP A 257 9.78 -11.69 13.59
C ASP A 257 10.79 -10.72 13.01
N VAL A 258 12.03 -11.17 12.79
CA VAL A 258 13.03 -10.39 12.08
C VAL A 258 13.10 -10.78 10.63
N VAL A 259 13.02 -9.78 9.79
CA VAL A 259 13.09 -9.89 8.35
C VAL A 259 14.34 -9.16 7.85
N HIS A 260 15.08 -9.81 7.00
CA HIS A 260 16.17 -9.23 6.25
C HIS A 260 15.78 -9.09 4.78
N ILE A 261 16.02 -7.91 4.23
CA ILE A 261 15.88 -7.65 2.80
C ILE A 261 17.29 -7.37 2.28
N ASP A 262 17.76 -8.22 1.37
CA ASP A 262 19.11 -8.11 0.81
C ASP A 262 19.24 -6.95 -0.19
N SER A 263 20.46 -6.68 -0.67
CA SER A 263 20.74 -5.63 -1.66
C SER A 263 20.02 -5.81 -3.00
N GLN A 264 19.46 -6.98 -3.26
CA GLN A 264 18.68 -7.29 -4.45
C GLN A 264 17.17 -7.22 -4.20
N GLY A 265 16.75 -6.90 -2.95
CA GLY A 265 15.36 -6.86 -2.53
C GLY A 265 14.76 -8.24 -2.25
N ASN A 266 15.60 -9.29 -2.14
CA ASN A 266 15.08 -10.61 -1.76
C ASN A 266 14.84 -10.63 -0.25
N TYR A 267 13.77 -11.30 0.13
CA TYR A 267 13.20 -11.31 1.45
C TYR A 267 13.54 -12.62 2.17
N SER A 268 14.06 -12.54 3.38
CA SER A 268 14.35 -13.71 4.21
C SER A 268 14.01 -13.44 5.66
N TYR A 269 13.44 -14.42 6.33
CA TYR A 269 13.23 -14.38 7.77
C TYR A 269 14.47 -14.89 8.48
N LEU A 270 14.98 -14.13 9.45
CA LEU A 270 16.14 -14.52 10.26
C LEU A 270 15.74 -15.07 11.62
N SER A 271 14.56 -14.71 12.11
CA SER A 271 14.07 -15.15 13.42
C SER A 271 12.55 -15.11 13.43
N TYR A 272 11.93 -16.09 14.10
CA TYR A 272 10.48 -16.24 14.20
C TYR A 272 10.05 -16.37 15.65
N LEU A 273 8.91 -15.77 15.99
CA LEU A 273 8.25 -16.05 17.27
C LEU A 273 7.55 -17.41 17.23
N ASN A 274 6.82 -17.71 16.15
CA ASN A 274 6.11 -18.95 15.95
C ASN A 274 6.49 -19.58 14.60
N GLN A 275 6.94 -20.83 14.59
CA GLN A 275 7.35 -21.53 13.37
C GLN A 275 6.19 -21.86 12.40
N GLU A 276 4.94 -21.66 12.80
CA GLU A 276 3.76 -22.07 12.03
C GLU A 276 3.29 -21.06 10.96
N HIS A 277 3.90 -19.89 10.86
CA HIS A 277 3.43 -18.83 9.96
C HIS A 277 4.45 -18.40 8.91
N ILE A 278 4.71 -19.28 7.94
CA ILE A 278 5.54 -19.00 6.76
C ILE A 278 4.77 -18.19 5.68
N TYR A 279 3.52 -17.80 5.90
CA TYR A 279 2.75 -17.04 4.93
C TYR A 279 2.29 -15.70 5.50
N ILE A 280 2.93 -14.62 5.04
CA ILE A 280 2.33 -13.29 5.10
C ILE A 280 1.20 -13.26 4.07
N LYS A 281 -0.03 -13.28 4.57
CA LYS A 281 -1.21 -12.95 3.76
C LYS A 281 -1.44 -11.46 3.76
#